data_c3484777299b4f4d5d3c927a7233f519
#
_entry.id   c3484777299b4f4d5d3c927a7233f519
#
_cell.length_a   1.000
_cell.length_b   1.000
_cell.length_c   1.000
_cell.angle_alpha   90.00
_cell.angle_beta   90.00
_cell.angle_gamma   90.00
#
_symmetry.space_group_name_H-M   'P 1'
#
loop_
_entity.id
_entity.type
_entity.pdbx_description
1 polymer ?
#
loop_
_entity_poly.entity_id
_entity_poly.type
_entity_poly.pdbx_seq_one_letter_code
_entity_poly.pdbx_strand_id
1 'polypeptide(L)'
;MGPLGRAFIDFFFPPQCSICSHPLGKNPVDRPCPSCLSQMKVFSPPRCPLCGLGFASPAGEDHLCSTCLTEDWDFARARAIGPYEGLMAEVISRFKFRGAARLAKPLGTLLAEYRDPEFPFPEFDLLIPVPLHRQRLRERGFNQSLLLAQRIAQIHSLPVHATALQRIRHTQPQTELSGPERRKNIRQAFAVPRTASISDKRVLLIDDVFTTGATVQECAKTLLKAGAKRVDVLTLARVL
;
A
#
# COMPACT_ATOMS: atom_id res chain seq x y z
N MET A 1 29.31 -15.35 6.64
CA MET A 1 30.25 -14.25 6.91
C MET A 1 30.23 -13.97 8.40
N GLY A 2 31.38 -14.00 9.07
CA GLY A 2 31.48 -13.74 10.52
C GLY A 2 31.33 -12.24 10.85
N PRO A 3 31.12 -11.88 12.13
CA PRO A 3 30.91 -10.50 12.57
C PRO A 3 32.05 -9.53 12.19
N LEU A 4 33.30 -10.01 12.17
CA LEU A 4 34.46 -9.22 11.75
C LEU A 4 34.46 -8.84 10.27
N GLY A 5 34.02 -9.76 9.37
CA GLY A 5 33.91 -9.46 7.94
C GLY A 5 32.81 -8.42 7.65
N ARG A 6 31.74 -8.42 8.45
CA ARG A 6 30.65 -7.45 8.34
C ARG A 6 31.13 -6.06 8.82
N ALA A 7 31.82 -5.99 9.93
CA ALA A 7 32.39 -4.74 10.45
C ALA A 7 33.40 -4.09 9.47
N PHE A 8 34.22 -4.88 8.77
CA PHE A 8 35.15 -4.40 7.76
C PHE A 8 34.41 -3.80 6.54
N ILE A 9 33.35 -4.49 6.05
CA ILE A 9 32.52 -3.96 4.94
C ILE A 9 31.80 -2.68 5.35
N ASP A 10 31.18 -2.66 6.54
CA ASP A 10 30.45 -1.49 7.05
C ASP A 10 31.37 -0.27 7.29
N PHE A 11 32.68 -0.48 7.49
CA PHE A 11 33.67 0.60 7.61
C PHE A 11 33.89 1.30 6.26
N PHE A 12 34.01 0.57 5.14
CA PHE A 12 34.21 1.14 3.80
C PHE A 12 32.92 1.49 3.09
N PHE A 13 31.83 0.76 3.38
CA PHE A 13 30.50 0.93 2.78
C PHE A 13 29.45 0.99 3.88
N PRO A 14 29.41 2.08 4.65
CA PRO A 14 28.44 2.19 5.75
C PRO A 14 27.02 2.08 5.21
N PRO A 15 26.11 1.38 5.93
CA PRO A 15 24.72 1.27 5.54
C PRO A 15 24.09 2.67 5.45
N GLN A 16 23.39 2.90 4.34
CA GLN A 16 22.77 4.19 4.04
C GLN A 16 21.24 4.06 3.98
N CYS A 17 20.56 5.13 4.34
CA CYS A 17 19.13 5.24 4.19
C CYS A 17 18.74 5.14 2.71
N SER A 18 17.85 4.20 2.36
CA SER A 18 17.39 3.99 0.98
C SER A 18 16.63 5.20 0.41
N ILE A 19 16.20 6.14 1.25
CA ILE A 19 15.46 7.34 0.87
C ILE A 19 16.40 8.51 0.61
N CYS A 20 17.21 8.92 1.61
CA CYS A 20 18.04 10.12 1.54
C CYS A 20 19.55 9.84 1.41
N SER A 21 19.95 8.58 1.37
CA SER A 21 21.36 8.13 1.32
C SER A 21 22.23 8.57 2.52
N HIS A 22 21.64 9.15 3.56
CA HIS A 22 22.38 9.49 4.79
C HIS A 22 22.87 8.22 5.50
N PRO A 23 24.09 8.20 6.05
CA PRO A 23 24.57 7.05 6.82
C PRO A 23 23.63 6.72 7.98
N LEU A 24 23.29 5.44 8.12
CA LEU A 24 22.34 4.98 9.14
C LEU A 24 22.96 4.80 10.53
N GLY A 25 24.29 4.67 10.62
CA GLY A 25 24.95 4.35 11.87
C GLY A 25 24.38 3.05 12.47
N LYS A 26 23.78 3.16 13.67
CA LYS A 26 23.12 2.03 14.35
C LYS A 26 21.66 1.81 13.95
N ASN A 27 21.11 2.66 13.08
CA ASN A 27 19.71 2.52 12.67
C ASN A 27 19.52 1.32 11.72
N PRO A 28 18.39 0.62 11.79
CA PRO A 28 18.12 -0.53 10.93
C PRO A 28 17.98 -0.12 9.47
N VAL A 29 18.54 -0.92 8.55
CA VAL A 29 18.53 -0.69 7.09
C VAL A 29 17.18 -0.92 6.43
N ASP A 30 16.25 -1.56 7.13
CA ASP A 30 14.92 -1.91 6.64
C ASP A 30 13.84 -0.88 7.03
N ARG A 31 14.25 0.28 7.53
CA ARG A 31 13.39 1.42 7.88
C ARG A 31 13.93 2.71 7.27
N PRO A 32 13.06 3.72 7.05
CA PRO A 32 13.52 5.08 6.84
C PRO A 32 14.33 5.57 8.06
N CYS A 33 15.35 6.40 7.84
CA CYS A 33 16.07 7.01 8.96
C CYS A 33 15.15 8.00 9.73
N PRO A 34 15.48 8.33 10.99
CA PRO A 34 14.66 9.24 11.79
C PRO A 34 14.35 10.58 11.10
N SER A 35 15.34 11.16 10.39
CA SER A 35 15.13 12.39 9.62
C SER A 35 14.11 12.24 8.48
N CYS A 36 14.09 11.10 7.78
CA CYS A 36 13.06 10.84 6.78
C CYS A 36 11.70 10.59 7.42
N LEU A 37 11.64 9.87 8.54
CA LEU A 37 10.39 9.61 9.26
C LEU A 37 9.74 10.90 9.75
N SER A 38 10.53 11.83 10.32
CA SER A 38 10.01 13.12 10.82
C SER A 38 9.45 14.05 9.72
N GLN A 39 9.88 13.84 8.47
CA GLN A 39 9.38 14.58 7.31
C GLN A 39 8.12 13.96 6.68
N MET A 40 7.76 12.73 7.06
CA MET A 40 6.57 12.06 6.55
C MET A 40 5.39 12.38 7.45
N LYS A 41 4.40 13.08 6.92
CA LYS A 41 3.15 13.30 7.63
C LYS A 41 2.38 11.98 7.74
N VAL A 42 1.79 11.75 8.90
CA VAL A 42 0.93 10.59 9.17
C VAL A 42 -0.48 11.06 9.54
N PHE A 43 -1.48 10.27 9.17
CA PHE A 43 -2.83 10.55 9.62
C PHE A 43 -3.00 10.21 11.10
N SER A 44 -3.64 11.12 11.81
CA SER A 44 -4.13 10.94 13.19
C SER A 44 -5.63 11.16 13.23
N PRO A 45 -6.35 10.66 14.24
CA PRO A 45 -7.74 11.05 14.46
C PRO A 45 -7.88 12.58 14.64
N PRO A 46 -9.05 13.16 14.26
CA PRO A 46 -10.19 12.48 13.67
C PRO A 46 -10.01 12.14 12.18
N ARG A 47 -10.63 11.05 11.76
CA ARG A 47 -10.58 10.58 10.38
C ARG A 47 -11.89 9.90 9.95
N CYS A 48 -12.08 9.74 8.66
CA CYS A 48 -13.21 8.97 8.16
C CYS A 48 -13.06 7.48 8.55
N PRO A 49 -14.01 6.89 9.30
CA PRO A 49 -13.91 5.50 9.74
C PRO A 49 -13.89 4.50 8.57
N LEU A 50 -14.53 4.85 7.45
CA LEU A 50 -14.59 3.98 6.27
C LEU A 50 -13.33 4.09 5.41
N CYS A 51 -12.98 5.26 4.91
CA CYS A 51 -11.90 5.40 3.92
C CYS A 51 -10.58 5.95 4.49
N GLY A 52 -10.50 6.23 5.79
CA GLY A 52 -9.29 6.67 6.47
C GLY A 52 -8.81 8.07 6.08
N LEU A 53 -9.65 8.91 5.46
CA LEU A 53 -9.32 10.31 5.18
C LEU A 53 -9.15 11.05 6.51
N GLY A 54 -7.97 11.59 6.77
CA GLY A 54 -7.72 12.46 7.92
C GLY A 54 -8.37 13.84 7.73
N PHE A 55 -8.91 14.40 8.79
CA PHE A 55 -9.49 15.75 8.78
C PHE A 55 -8.45 16.78 9.20
N ALA A 56 -8.59 17.99 8.67
CA ALA A 56 -7.64 19.07 8.94
C ALA A 56 -7.73 19.58 10.40
N SER A 57 -8.94 19.55 10.99
CA SER A 57 -9.14 19.91 12.39
C SER A 57 -8.80 18.71 13.29
N PRO A 58 -7.95 18.87 14.30
CA PRO A 58 -7.69 17.83 15.30
C PRO A 58 -8.82 17.69 16.33
N ALA A 59 -9.81 18.56 16.30
CA ALA A 59 -10.97 18.54 17.20
C ALA A 59 -12.14 17.80 16.55
N GLY A 60 -12.87 17.04 17.37
CA GLY A 60 -14.05 16.29 16.95
C GLY A 60 -13.84 14.77 16.98
N GLU A 61 -14.88 14.06 16.60
CA GLU A 61 -14.90 12.59 16.52
C GLU A 61 -14.72 12.11 15.08
N ASP A 62 -14.37 10.85 14.93
CA ASP A 62 -14.34 10.19 13.63
C ASP A 62 -15.73 10.21 12.99
N HIS A 63 -15.84 10.70 11.75
CA HIS A 63 -17.10 10.77 11.00
C HIS A 63 -16.88 10.49 9.50
N LEU A 64 -17.96 10.17 8.78
CA LEU A 64 -17.85 9.93 7.34
C LEU A 64 -17.51 11.23 6.60
N CYS A 65 -16.55 11.15 5.69
CA CYS A 65 -16.24 12.25 4.77
C CYS A 65 -17.33 12.39 3.69
N SER A 66 -17.38 13.54 3.01
CA SER A 66 -18.39 13.84 1.98
C SER A 66 -18.49 12.73 0.91
N THR A 67 -17.36 12.20 0.45
CA THR A 67 -17.34 11.11 -0.53
C THR A 67 -17.97 9.82 0.05
N CYS A 68 -17.70 9.48 1.30
CA CYS A 68 -18.24 8.27 1.93
C CYS A 68 -19.70 8.40 2.37
N LEU A 69 -20.25 9.61 2.41
CA LEU A 69 -21.67 9.85 2.59
C LEU A 69 -22.48 9.63 1.29
N THR A 70 -21.84 9.77 0.14
CA THR A 70 -22.52 9.74 -1.18
C THR A 70 -22.16 8.54 -2.05
N GLU A 71 -21.05 7.87 -1.78
CA GLU A 71 -20.55 6.75 -2.57
C GLU A 71 -20.62 5.45 -1.76
N ASP A 72 -21.13 4.40 -2.38
CA ASP A 72 -21.09 3.04 -1.83
C ASP A 72 -19.76 2.36 -2.15
N TRP A 73 -19.13 1.81 -1.11
CA TRP A 73 -17.86 1.12 -1.22
C TRP A 73 -17.99 -0.37 -0.94
N ASP A 74 -17.38 -1.20 -1.79
CA ASP A 74 -17.33 -2.65 -1.59
C ASP A 74 -16.23 -3.07 -0.57
N PHE A 75 -15.25 -2.22 -0.28
CA PHE A 75 -14.33 -2.50 0.82
C PHE A 75 -14.95 -2.08 2.17
N ALA A 76 -14.64 -2.84 3.21
CA ALA A 76 -15.16 -2.56 4.55
C ALA A 76 -14.45 -1.36 5.21
N ARG A 77 -13.14 -1.29 5.08
CA ARG A 77 -12.32 -0.17 5.58
C ARG A 77 -11.12 0.04 4.67
N ALA A 78 -10.70 1.30 4.52
CA ALA A 78 -9.42 1.63 3.92
C ALA A 78 -8.58 2.48 4.89
N ARG A 79 -7.28 2.23 4.90
CA ARG A 79 -6.31 2.97 5.70
C ARG A 79 -5.10 3.35 4.85
N ALA A 80 -4.53 4.51 5.16
CA ALA A 80 -3.28 4.98 4.63
C ALA A 80 -2.40 5.51 5.77
N ILE A 81 -1.09 5.43 5.62
CA ILE A 81 -0.19 5.99 6.63
C ILE A 81 -0.37 7.51 6.72
N GLY A 82 -0.40 8.19 5.57
CA GLY A 82 -0.50 9.64 5.54
C GLY A 82 -0.95 10.20 4.19
N PRO A 83 -0.94 11.54 4.04
CA PRO A 83 -1.27 12.20 2.79
C PRO A 83 -0.20 11.95 1.71
N TYR A 84 -0.63 11.92 0.45
CA TYR A 84 0.26 11.82 -0.72
C TYR A 84 0.86 13.20 -1.03
N GLU A 85 1.80 13.64 -0.17
CA GLU A 85 2.48 14.93 -0.30
C GLU A 85 3.92 14.86 0.24
N GLY A 86 4.71 15.90 -0.01
CA GLY A 86 6.08 16.04 0.49
C GLY A 86 6.95 14.80 0.21
N LEU A 87 7.75 14.41 1.20
CA LEU A 87 8.68 13.28 1.07
C LEU A 87 7.96 11.96 0.76
N MET A 88 6.76 11.72 1.29
CA MET A 88 6.00 10.51 1.02
C MET A 88 5.66 10.38 -0.48
N ALA A 89 5.18 11.47 -1.10
CA ALA A 89 4.87 11.49 -2.53
C ALA A 89 6.12 11.30 -3.40
N GLU A 90 7.23 11.95 -3.03
CA GLU A 90 8.52 11.81 -3.72
C GLU A 90 9.01 10.35 -3.69
N VAL A 91 9.05 9.74 -2.51
CA VAL A 91 9.55 8.37 -2.34
C VAL A 91 8.67 7.35 -3.05
N ILE A 92 7.34 7.49 -2.97
CA ILE A 92 6.41 6.62 -3.72
C ILE A 92 6.58 6.80 -5.23
N SER A 93 6.77 8.04 -5.71
CA SER A 93 7.08 8.29 -7.13
C SER A 93 8.38 7.58 -7.54
N ARG A 94 9.45 7.74 -6.76
CA ARG A 94 10.73 7.04 -7.02
C ARG A 94 10.56 5.52 -7.00
N PHE A 95 9.75 4.99 -6.08
CA PHE A 95 9.48 3.55 -5.96
C PHE A 95 8.82 2.96 -7.21
N LYS A 96 8.17 3.78 -8.04
CA LYS A 96 7.56 3.35 -9.32
C LYS A 96 8.55 3.18 -10.47
N PHE A 97 9.80 3.59 -10.31
CA PHE A 97 10.83 3.49 -11.35
C PHE A 97 11.67 2.23 -11.23
N ARG A 98 12.16 1.75 -12.39
CA ARG A 98 13.08 0.60 -12.48
C ARG A 98 14.33 0.84 -11.63
N GLY A 99 14.74 -0.19 -10.89
CA GLY A 99 15.90 -0.10 -9.97
C GLY A 99 15.58 0.42 -8.57
N ALA A 100 14.38 0.91 -8.30
CA ALA A 100 14.00 1.42 -6.97
C ALA A 100 13.40 0.36 -6.05
N ALA A 101 13.47 -0.92 -6.39
CA ALA A 101 12.94 -2.03 -5.56
C ALA A 101 13.54 -2.05 -4.13
N ARG A 102 14.72 -1.45 -3.92
CA ARG A 102 15.33 -1.28 -2.59
C ARG A 102 14.45 -0.50 -1.61
N LEU A 103 13.54 0.35 -2.10
CA LEU A 103 12.58 1.09 -1.28
C LEU A 103 11.46 0.19 -0.73
N ALA A 104 11.27 -1.01 -1.27
CA ALA A 104 10.24 -1.94 -0.81
C ALA A 104 10.37 -2.30 0.68
N LYS A 105 11.60 -2.54 1.15
CA LYS A 105 11.85 -2.88 2.55
C LYS A 105 11.43 -1.75 3.50
N PRO A 106 11.97 -0.53 3.42
CA PRO A 106 11.60 0.54 4.35
C PRO A 106 10.11 0.92 4.24
N LEU A 107 9.55 0.99 3.04
CA LEU A 107 8.13 1.33 2.85
C LEU A 107 7.20 0.21 3.31
N GLY A 108 7.55 -1.05 3.04
CA GLY A 108 6.78 -2.20 3.51
C GLY A 108 6.84 -2.36 5.03
N THR A 109 7.96 -2.00 5.67
CA THR A 109 8.09 -1.97 7.13
C THR A 109 7.18 -0.88 7.73
N LEU A 110 7.10 0.31 7.12
CA LEU A 110 6.15 1.35 7.54
C LEU A 110 4.71 0.84 7.53
N LEU A 111 4.29 0.12 6.46
CA LEU A 111 2.96 -0.48 6.40
C LEU A 111 2.77 -1.57 7.46
N ALA A 112 3.75 -2.44 7.65
CA ALA A 112 3.67 -3.51 8.64
C ALA A 112 3.64 -2.98 10.08
N GLU A 113 4.22 -1.83 10.34
CA GLU A 113 4.22 -1.18 11.66
C GLU A 113 3.03 -0.24 11.87
N TYR A 114 2.15 -0.12 10.89
CA TYR A 114 0.91 0.65 11.05
C TYR A 114 0.10 0.12 12.23
N ARG A 115 -0.31 1.03 13.11
CA ARG A 115 -1.09 0.69 14.31
C ARG A 115 -2.42 1.43 14.27
N ASP A 116 -3.46 0.64 14.26
CA ASP A 116 -4.85 1.10 14.34
C ASP A 116 -5.65 0.03 15.10
N PRO A 117 -6.21 0.34 16.28
CA PRO A 117 -7.00 -0.61 17.06
C PRO A 117 -8.16 -1.21 16.28
N GLU A 118 -8.72 -0.44 15.35
CA GLU A 118 -9.83 -0.89 14.51
C GLU A 118 -9.37 -1.63 13.23
N PHE A 119 -8.04 -1.78 13.04
CA PHE A 119 -7.46 -2.39 11.85
C PHE A 119 -6.32 -3.36 12.20
N PRO A 120 -6.55 -4.36 13.07
CA PRO A 120 -5.50 -5.25 13.51
C PRO A 120 -5.15 -6.30 12.45
N PHE A 121 -3.86 -6.51 12.18
CA PHE A 121 -3.38 -7.51 11.22
C PHE A 121 -3.86 -8.94 11.48
N PRO A 122 -4.00 -9.41 12.74
CA PRO A 122 -4.49 -10.77 13.02
C PRO A 122 -5.93 -11.06 12.55
N GLU A 123 -6.72 -10.03 12.22
CA GLU A 123 -8.06 -10.24 11.66
C GLU A 123 -8.03 -10.77 10.21
N PHE A 124 -6.93 -10.61 9.50
CA PHE A 124 -6.85 -10.97 8.09
C PHE A 124 -6.37 -12.41 7.89
N ASP A 125 -6.96 -13.10 6.93
CA ASP A 125 -6.59 -14.47 6.56
C ASP A 125 -5.49 -14.48 5.49
N LEU A 126 -5.44 -13.43 4.63
CA LEU A 126 -4.44 -13.32 3.57
C LEU A 126 -4.28 -11.90 3.02
N LEU A 127 -3.12 -11.66 2.43
CA LEU A 127 -2.78 -10.43 1.72
C LEU A 127 -2.93 -10.63 0.21
N ILE A 128 -3.59 -9.70 -0.46
CA ILE A 128 -3.65 -9.65 -1.93
C ILE A 128 -3.07 -8.32 -2.40
N PRO A 129 -2.00 -8.31 -3.20
CA PRO A 129 -1.50 -7.08 -3.80
C PRO A 129 -2.37 -6.65 -4.98
N VAL A 130 -2.63 -5.35 -5.13
CA VAL A 130 -3.24 -4.81 -6.35
C VAL A 130 -2.35 -5.13 -7.55
N PRO A 131 -2.88 -5.82 -8.59
CA PRO A 131 -2.06 -6.23 -9.70
C PRO A 131 -1.81 -5.10 -10.71
N LEU A 132 -0.61 -5.07 -11.27
CA LEU A 132 -0.30 -4.26 -12.44
C LEU A 132 -0.73 -5.00 -13.72
N HIS A 133 -1.07 -4.24 -14.76
CA HIS A 133 -1.19 -4.80 -16.09
C HIS A 133 0.18 -5.30 -16.59
N ARG A 134 0.20 -6.39 -17.40
CA ARG A 134 1.43 -7.02 -17.90
C ARG A 134 2.39 -6.03 -18.56
N GLN A 135 1.88 -5.07 -19.33
CA GLN A 135 2.70 -4.04 -19.95
C GLN A 135 3.42 -3.19 -18.91
N ARG A 136 2.70 -2.67 -17.90
CA ARG A 136 3.29 -1.89 -16.81
C ARG A 136 4.29 -2.69 -15.97
N LEU A 137 4.01 -3.98 -15.78
CA LEU A 137 4.94 -4.87 -15.08
C LEU A 137 6.26 -5.02 -15.85
N ARG A 138 6.21 -5.12 -17.20
CA ARG A 138 7.43 -5.16 -18.04
C ARG A 138 8.20 -3.83 -18.00
N GLU A 139 7.51 -2.70 -18.03
CA GLU A 139 8.11 -1.36 -17.96
C GLU A 139 8.82 -1.13 -16.62
N ARG A 140 8.18 -1.49 -15.50
CA ARG A 140 8.68 -1.26 -14.14
C ARG A 140 9.64 -2.34 -13.67
N GLY A 141 9.49 -3.58 -14.14
CA GLY A 141 10.26 -4.73 -13.71
C GLY A 141 9.75 -5.42 -12.45
N PHE A 142 8.84 -4.80 -11.69
CA PHE A 142 8.24 -5.35 -10.47
C PHE A 142 6.85 -4.72 -10.18
N ASN A 143 6.09 -5.39 -9.32
CA ASN A 143 4.85 -4.85 -8.77
C ASN A 143 5.10 -4.32 -7.36
N GLN A 144 4.92 -3.02 -7.15
CA GLN A 144 5.11 -2.32 -5.88
C GLN A 144 4.26 -2.92 -4.76
N SER A 145 2.96 -3.08 -5.03
CA SER A 145 2.00 -3.60 -4.07
C SER A 145 2.36 -5.02 -3.63
N LEU A 146 2.93 -5.85 -4.54
CA LEU A 146 3.44 -7.18 -4.20
C LEU A 146 4.64 -7.10 -3.25
N LEU A 147 5.62 -6.25 -3.53
CA LEU A 147 6.80 -6.11 -2.67
C LEU A 147 6.44 -5.60 -1.27
N LEU A 148 5.48 -4.67 -1.19
CA LEU A 148 4.94 -4.19 0.09
C LEU A 148 4.21 -5.32 0.83
N ALA A 149 3.33 -6.06 0.17
CA ALA A 149 2.61 -7.19 0.75
C ALA A 149 3.57 -8.28 1.27
N GLN A 150 4.62 -8.60 0.52
CA GLN A 150 5.65 -9.56 0.95
C GLN A 150 6.36 -9.12 2.23
N ARG A 151 6.62 -7.82 2.39
CA ARG A 151 7.24 -7.32 3.63
C ARG A 151 6.30 -7.39 4.82
N ILE A 152 5.02 -7.06 4.65
CA ILE A 152 3.99 -7.22 5.67
C ILE A 152 3.88 -8.70 6.07
N ALA A 153 3.84 -9.59 5.08
CA ALA A 153 3.77 -11.04 5.28
C ALA A 153 4.92 -11.58 6.15
N GLN A 154 6.14 -11.12 5.89
CA GLN A 154 7.33 -11.52 6.67
C GLN A 154 7.23 -11.10 8.14
N ILE A 155 6.64 -9.94 8.44
CA ILE A 155 6.56 -9.41 9.80
C ILE A 155 5.38 -10.01 10.58
N HIS A 156 4.23 -10.21 9.91
CA HIS A 156 3.00 -10.67 10.54
C HIS A 156 2.68 -12.15 10.29
N SER A 157 3.54 -12.89 9.56
CA SER A 157 3.32 -14.30 9.20
C SER A 157 1.99 -14.53 8.46
N LEU A 158 1.55 -13.55 7.66
CA LEU A 158 0.34 -13.65 6.86
C LEU A 158 0.65 -14.17 5.45
N PRO A 159 -0.15 -15.08 4.89
CA PRO A 159 0.07 -15.57 3.53
C PRO A 159 -0.21 -14.48 2.48
N VAL A 160 0.59 -14.44 1.41
CA VAL A 160 0.37 -13.58 0.24
C VAL A 160 -0.15 -14.42 -0.92
N HIS A 161 -1.31 -14.06 -1.44
CA HIS A 161 -1.82 -14.68 -2.66
C HIS A 161 -1.61 -13.76 -3.87
N ALA A 162 -0.39 -13.75 -4.40
CA ALA A 162 0.06 -12.81 -5.44
C ALA A 162 -0.72 -12.88 -6.75
N THR A 163 -1.35 -14.02 -7.06
CA THR A 163 -2.05 -14.29 -8.33
C THR A 163 -3.56 -14.41 -8.17
N ALA A 164 -4.10 -14.23 -6.94
CA ALA A 164 -5.55 -14.33 -6.68
C ALA A 164 -6.36 -13.26 -7.43
N LEU A 165 -5.76 -12.12 -7.69
CA LEU A 165 -6.37 -11.05 -8.46
C LEU A 165 -5.49 -10.74 -9.68
N GLN A 166 -6.08 -10.61 -10.86
CA GLN A 166 -5.37 -10.32 -12.10
C GLN A 166 -5.98 -9.10 -12.78
N ARG A 167 -5.12 -8.23 -13.32
CA ARG A 167 -5.56 -7.12 -14.17
C ARG A 167 -5.59 -7.59 -15.62
N ILE A 168 -6.79 -7.83 -16.12
CA ILE A 168 -7.03 -8.44 -17.44
C ILE A 168 -7.16 -7.42 -18.58
N ARG A 169 -7.35 -6.13 -18.24
CA ARG A 169 -7.50 -5.06 -19.23
C ARG A 169 -6.45 -3.98 -19.05
N HIS A 170 -5.80 -3.58 -20.15
CA HIS A 170 -4.97 -2.38 -20.18
C HIS A 170 -5.86 -1.14 -20.04
N THR A 171 -5.49 -0.24 -19.17
CA THR A 171 -6.21 1.01 -18.93
C THR A 171 -5.23 2.17 -18.99
N GLN A 172 -5.68 3.34 -19.45
CA GLN A 172 -4.86 4.54 -19.50
C GLN A 172 -4.30 4.92 -18.12
N PRO A 173 -3.16 5.63 -18.06
CA PRO A 173 -2.61 6.14 -16.80
C PRO A 173 -3.64 7.00 -16.06
N GLN A 174 -3.90 6.66 -14.81
CA GLN A 174 -4.91 7.40 -14.01
C GLN A 174 -4.49 8.84 -13.70
N THR A 175 -3.22 9.18 -13.87
CA THR A 175 -2.70 10.54 -13.67
C THR A 175 -3.25 11.54 -14.67
N GLU A 176 -3.73 11.07 -15.83
CA GLU A 176 -4.24 11.90 -16.94
C GLU A 176 -5.78 12.00 -16.97
N LEU A 177 -6.47 11.37 -16.00
CA LEU A 177 -7.93 11.25 -16.00
C LEU A 177 -8.56 11.97 -14.80
N SER A 178 -9.75 12.53 -14.99
CA SER A 178 -10.63 13.03 -13.91
C SER A 178 -11.19 11.88 -13.05
N GLY A 179 -11.77 12.19 -11.90
CA GLY A 179 -12.34 11.18 -11.00
C GLY A 179 -13.38 10.26 -11.65
N PRO A 180 -14.40 10.78 -12.35
CA PRO A 180 -15.38 9.96 -13.08
C PRO A 180 -14.76 9.10 -14.18
N GLU A 181 -13.81 9.67 -14.94
CA GLU A 181 -13.10 8.94 -15.99
C GLU A 181 -12.24 7.81 -15.42
N ARG A 182 -11.61 8.00 -14.26
CA ARG A 182 -10.87 6.94 -13.55
C ARG A 182 -11.77 5.76 -13.21
N ARG A 183 -12.98 6.01 -12.71
CA ARG A 183 -13.96 4.95 -12.40
C ARG A 183 -14.37 4.19 -13.66
N LYS A 184 -14.71 4.88 -14.75
CA LYS A 184 -15.06 4.27 -16.04
C LYS A 184 -13.90 3.48 -16.63
N ASN A 185 -12.69 4.03 -16.56
CA ASN A 185 -11.47 3.41 -17.08
C ASN A 185 -11.10 2.09 -16.39
N ILE A 186 -11.37 1.96 -15.07
CA ILE A 186 -10.98 0.77 -14.29
C ILE A 186 -12.08 -0.30 -14.21
N ARG A 187 -13.31 0.01 -14.61
CA ARG A 187 -14.45 -0.91 -14.54
C ARG A 187 -14.16 -2.22 -15.30
N GLN A 188 -14.40 -3.36 -14.63
CA GLN A 188 -14.15 -4.71 -15.19
C GLN A 188 -12.71 -4.95 -15.65
N ALA A 189 -11.74 -4.24 -15.04
CA ALA A 189 -10.33 -4.41 -15.38
C ALA A 189 -9.67 -5.57 -14.62
N PHE A 190 -10.36 -6.16 -13.65
CA PHE A 190 -9.82 -7.24 -12.80
C PHE A 190 -10.64 -8.51 -12.89
N ALA A 191 -9.99 -9.64 -12.65
CA ALA A 191 -10.61 -10.96 -12.56
C ALA A 191 -9.92 -11.80 -11.48
N VAL A 192 -10.68 -12.70 -10.86
CA VAL A 192 -10.20 -13.73 -9.95
C VAL A 192 -10.17 -15.05 -10.71
N PRO A 193 -9.02 -15.72 -10.87
CA PRO A 193 -8.94 -17.04 -11.48
C PRO A 193 -9.73 -18.08 -10.66
N ARG A 194 -10.36 -19.06 -11.32
CA ARG A 194 -11.10 -20.14 -10.65
C ARG A 194 -10.26 -20.97 -9.68
N THR A 195 -8.94 -20.97 -9.85
CA THR A 195 -7.98 -21.67 -8.98
C THR A 195 -7.64 -20.89 -7.71
N ALA A 196 -8.10 -19.65 -7.56
CA ALA A 196 -7.80 -18.83 -6.39
C ALA A 196 -8.69 -19.23 -5.20
N SER A 197 -8.07 -19.68 -4.12
CA SER A 197 -8.76 -20.03 -2.87
C SER A 197 -8.95 -18.80 -1.98
N ILE A 198 -10.00 -18.02 -2.24
CA ILE A 198 -10.34 -16.80 -1.49
C ILE A 198 -11.73 -16.85 -0.85
N SER A 199 -12.47 -17.95 -1.06
CA SER A 199 -13.83 -18.11 -0.50
C SER A 199 -13.81 -18.03 1.02
N ASP A 200 -14.73 -17.25 1.58
CA ASP A 200 -14.91 -16.99 3.02
C ASP A 200 -13.66 -16.37 3.73
N LYS A 201 -12.73 -15.78 2.97
CA LYS A 201 -11.51 -15.16 3.51
C LYS A 201 -11.69 -13.67 3.77
N ARG A 202 -11.11 -13.19 4.88
CA ARG A 202 -10.92 -11.77 5.18
C ARG A 202 -9.61 -11.32 4.53
N VAL A 203 -9.74 -10.54 3.48
CA VAL A 203 -8.64 -10.13 2.60
C VAL A 203 -8.15 -8.75 2.99
N LEU A 204 -6.84 -8.59 3.15
CA LEU A 204 -6.20 -7.28 3.17
C LEU A 204 -5.59 -6.98 1.80
N LEU A 205 -6.20 -6.04 1.09
CA LEU A 205 -5.75 -5.56 -0.21
C LEU A 205 -4.65 -4.50 -0.01
N ILE A 206 -3.49 -4.69 -0.64
CA ILE A 206 -2.34 -3.79 -0.52
C ILE A 206 -2.14 -3.00 -1.81
N ASP A 207 -2.01 -1.67 -1.69
CA ASP A 207 -1.61 -0.79 -2.80
C ASP A 207 -0.62 0.27 -2.33
N ASP A 208 -0.03 1.04 -3.25
CA ASP A 208 0.89 2.12 -2.91
C ASP A 208 0.15 3.43 -2.56
N VAL A 209 -0.87 3.82 -3.33
CA VAL A 209 -1.59 5.08 -3.15
C VAL A 209 -3.10 4.92 -3.36
N PHE A 210 -3.86 5.37 -2.39
CA PHE A 210 -5.29 5.58 -2.52
C PHE A 210 -5.54 6.97 -3.13
N THR A 211 -5.93 7.01 -4.39
CA THR A 211 -6.28 8.28 -5.07
C THR A 211 -7.79 8.57 -4.94
N THR A 212 -8.57 8.27 -5.95
CA THR A 212 -10.04 8.35 -5.91
C THR A 212 -10.70 7.09 -5.33
N GLY A 213 -9.92 6.08 -4.97
CA GLY A 213 -10.44 4.77 -4.55
C GLY A 213 -10.92 3.87 -5.67
N ALA A 214 -11.00 4.34 -6.92
CA ALA A 214 -11.57 3.58 -8.03
C ALA A 214 -10.92 2.20 -8.25
N THR A 215 -9.59 2.11 -8.14
CA THR A 215 -8.85 0.85 -8.29
C THR A 215 -9.19 -0.13 -7.18
N VAL A 216 -9.07 0.29 -5.92
CA VAL A 216 -9.32 -0.59 -4.77
C VAL A 216 -10.79 -0.97 -4.67
N GLN A 217 -11.71 -0.09 -5.08
CA GLN A 217 -13.13 -0.36 -5.20
C GLN A 217 -13.41 -1.50 -6.19
N GLU A 218 -12.87 -1.42 -7.40
CA GLU A 218 -13.08 -2.47 -8.41
C GLU A 218 -12.40 -3.78 -8.03
N CYS A 219 -11.24 -3.72 -7.36
CA CYS A 219 -10.57 -4.89 -6.80
C CYS A 219 -11.44 -5.54 -5.70
N ALA A 220 -11.93 -4.75 -4.73
CA ALA A 220 -12.78 -5.24 -3.65
C ALA A 220 -14.06 -5.88 -4.19
N LYS A 221 -14.75 -5.20 -5.09
CA LYS A 221 -15.95 -5.72 -5.78
C LYS A 221 -15.69 -7.05 -6.47
N THR A 222 -14.55 -7.18 -7.15
CA THR A 222 -14.18 -8.40 -7.87
C THR A 222 -13.89 -9.55 -6.90
N LEU A 223 -13.20 -9.27 -5.78
CA LEU A 223 -12.89 -10.25 -4.74
C LEU A 223 -14.16 -10.73 -4.00
N LEU A 224 -15.06 -9.81 -3.63
CA LEU A 224 -16.33 -10.16 -2.98
C LEU A 224 -17.21 -11.01 -3.89
N LYS A 225 -17.30 -10.68 -5.19
CA LYS A 225 -18.03 -11.49 -6.18
C LYS A 225 -17.44 -12.89 -6.34
N ALA A 226 -16.14 -13.06 -6.08
CA ALA A 226 -15.46 -14.35 -6.11
C ALA A 226 -15.51 -15.10 -4.75
N GLY A 227 -16.31 -14.62 -3.79
CA GLY A 227 -16.59 -15.28 -2.53
C GLY A 227 -15.74 -14.85 -1.33
N ALA A 228 -14.92 -13.80 -1.44
CA ALA A 228 -14.26 -13.25 -0.27
C ALA A 228 -15.30 -12.76 0.75
N LYS A 229 -15.06 -13.05 2.04
CA LYS A 229 -15.96 -12.66 3.14
C LYS A 229 -15.94 -11.15 3.40
N ARG A 230 -14.74 -10.58 3.33
CA ARG A 230 -14.49 -9.16 3.60
C ARG A 230 -13.22 -8.72 2.89
N VAL A 231 -13.20 -7.48 2.44
CA VAL A 231 -12.01 -6.84 1.88
C VAL A 231 -11.76 -5.52 2.61
N ASP A 232 -10.57 -5.39 3.19
CA ASP A 232 -10.04 -4.14 3.73
C ASP A 232 -8.85 -3.70 2.89
N VAL A 233 -8.46 -2.42 2.95
CA VAL A 233 -7.43 -1.82 2.10
C VAL A 233 -6.38 -1.13 2.95
N LEU A 234 -5.09 -1.35 2.64
CA LEU A 234 -3.99 -0.64 3.25
C LEU A 234 -3.05 -0.08 2.19
N THR A 235 -2.72 1.21 2.30
CA THR A 235 -1.83 1.93 1.37
C THR A 235 -0.79 2.77 2.11
N LEU A 236 0.30 3.12 1.42
CA LEU A 236 1.29 4.05 1.98
C LEU A 236 0.73 5.46 2.11
N ALA A 237 0.02 5.91 1.10
CA ALA A 237 -0.48 7.28 1.08
C ALA A 237 -1.88 7.38 0.48
N ARG A 238 -2.55 8.49 0.80
CA ARG A 238 -3.83 8.87 0.23
C ARG A 238 -3.76 10.29 -0.32
N VAL A 239 -4.35 10.51 -1.50
CA VAL A 239 -4.60 11.85 -2.03
C VAL A 239 -5.77 12.47 -1.27
N LEU A 240 -5.60 13.73 -0.86
CA LEU A 240 -6.61 14.55 -0.16
C LEU A 240 -7.64 15.13 -1.13
#